data_ebbd43fe28005819da260dbee184dbdd
#
_entry.id   ebbd43fe28005819da260dbee184dbdd
#
_cell.length_a   1.000
_cell.length_b   1.000
_cell.length_c   1.000
_cell.angle_alpha   90.00
_cell.angle_beta   90.00
_cell.angle_gamma   90.00
#
_symmetry.space_group_name_H-M   'P 1'
#
loop_
_entity.id
_entity.type
_entity.pdbx_description
1 polymer ?
#
loop_
_entity_poly.entity_id
_entity_poly.type
_entity_poly.pdbx_seq_one_letter_code
_entity_poly.pdbx_strand_id
1 'polypeptide(L)'
;MRRNTYLLTALLSAGLMACHNEPAFKVEGTVSGAADKMLYLEHTSLEGIVKVDSVKLDESGTFHFSGARPDSPDFYRLRLDNQVINFSVDSTETVTVKADNSGFATAYQVEGSENNQKIKELVLLQANLQEQVNKLGQSGLPAGVAQDSLFSLVNAYKDQVKRNYIFAAPNKAYAYFALFQQLNGYMIFDPLTSKEDVKCFAAVATSLNNLYPHADRSRNLYNMVIKGMKNTRTPQVKDVTLPADKIQEASIIDIELKDLNGKTHRLTDLKGKVVLIDFTAYS
;
A
#
# COMPACT_ATOMS: atom_id res chain seq x y z
N MET A 1 -80.23 11.39 -37.11
CA MET A 1 -78.88 11.82 -37.43
C MET A 1 -78.14 12.09 -36.14
N ARG A 2 -77.23 11.13 -35.70
CA ARG A 2 -76.45 11.27 -34.50
C ARG A 2 -74.97 11.46 -34.92
N ARG A 3 -74.43 12.64 -34.57
CA ARG A 3 -73.03 12.98 -34.79
C ARG A 3 -72.18 12.48 -33.57
N ASN A 4 -71.37 11.51 -33.80
CA ASN A 4 -70.35 11.04 -32.81
C ASN A 4 -69.13 11.95 -32.82
N THR A 5 -68.94 12.67 -31.73
CA THR A 5 -67.72 13.45 -31.46
C THR A 5 -66.74 12.57 -30.71
N TYR A 6 -65.65 12.15 -31.37
CA TYR A 6 -64.55 11.48 -30.72
C TYR A 6 -63.62 12.50 -30.09
N LEU A 7 -63.64 12.57 -28.76
CA LEU A 7 -62.65 13.31 -27.97
C LEU A 7 -61.34 12.54 -27.98
N LEU A 8 -60.36 13.05 -28.69
CA LEU A 8 -58.98 12.52 -28.69
C LEU A 8 -58.26 13.08 -27.47
N THR A 9 -58.16 12.30 -26.38
CA THR A 9 -57.37 12.63 -25.22
C THR A 9 -55.90 12.21 -25.51
N ALA A 10 -55.09 13.15 -25.94
CA ALA A 10 -53.65 12.99 -26.03
C ALA A 10 -53.04 13.02 -24.60
N LEU A 11 -52.73 11.86 -24.06
CA LEU A 11 -51.97 11.74 -22.81
C LEU A 11 -50.49 12.13 -23.11
N LEU A 12 -50.14 13.35 -22.75
CA LEU A 12 -48.74 13.81 -22.78
C LEU A 12 -48.01 13.16 -21.60
N SER A 13 -47.42 12.01 -21.82
CA SER A 13 -46.49 11.38 -20.87
C SER A 13 -45.17 12.17 -20.91
N ALA A 14 -45.09 13.22 -20.09
CA ALA A 14 -43.82 13.84 -19.74
C ALA A 14 -42.98 12.83 -18.94
N GLY A 15 -42.12 12.12 -19.64
CA GLY A 15 -41.06 11.32 -19.01
C GLY A 15 -40.17 12.27 -18.23
N LEU A 16 -40.36 12.33 -16.92
CA LEU A 16 -39.37 12.84 -15.99
C LEU A 16 -38.12 11.96 -16.13
N MET A 17 -37.21 12.35 -17.01
CA MET A 17 -35.81 11.90 -16.89
C MET A 17 -35.28 12.50 -15.58
N ALA A 18 -35.48 11.79 -14.48
CA ALA A 18 -34.74 12.05 -13.27
C ALA A 18 -33.28 11.74 -13.63
N CYS A 19 -32.50 12.77 -13.93
CA CYS A 19 -31.05 12.67 -13.86
C CYS A 19 -30.74 12.25 -12.43
N HIS A 20 -30.50 10.97 -12.22
CA HIS A 20 -29.90 10.47 -11.00
C HIS A 20 -28.46 10.99 -11.02
N ASN A 21 -28.27 12.20 -10.49
CA ASN A 21 -26.93 12.67 -10.17
C ASN A 21 -26.43 11.83 -9.01
N GLU A 22 -25.81 10.71 -9.34
CA GLU A 22 -25.10 9.94 -8.32
C GLU A 22 -24.02 10.83 -7.69
N PRO A 23 -23.83 10.73 -6.36
CA PRO A 23 -22.79 11.50 -5.69
C PRO A 23 -21.44 11.21 -6.34
N ALA A 24 -20.75 12.25 -6.78
CA ALA A 24 -19.48 12.14 -7.49
C ALA A 24 -18.44 13.08 -6.88
N PHE A 25 -17.19 12.64 -6.86
CA PHE A 25 -16.06 13.52 -6.61
C PHE A 25 -15.62 14.20 -7.92
N LYS A 26 -14.89 15.30 -7.79
CA LYS A 26 -14.33 16.04 -8.93
C LYS A 26 -12.82 16.20 -8.77
N VAL A 27 -12.12 16.17 -9.90
CA VAL A 27 -10.69 16.51 -9.98
C VAL A 27 -10.52 17.51 -11.10
N GLU A 28 -10.11 18.73 -10.78
CA GLU A 28 -10.03 19.80 -11.76
C GLU A 28 -8.78 20.66 -11.56
N GLY A 29 -8.43 21.44 -12.55
CA GLY A 29 -7.31 22.34 -12.45
C GLY A 29 -6.65 22.69 -13.75
N THR A 30 -5.36 23.03 -13.68
CA THR A 30 -4.57 23.44 -14.84
C THR A 30 -3.18 22.82 -14.82
N VAL A 31 -2.69 22.43 -16.00
CA VAL A 31 -1.31 22.02 -16.23
C VAL A 31 -0.70 22.90 -17.32
N SER A 32 0.08 23.86 -16.92
CA SER A 32 0.77 24.77 -17.87
C SER A 32 1.86 24.05 -18.64
N GLY A 33 2.12 24.47 -19.87
CA GLY A 33 3.17 23.91 -20.73
C GLY A 33 2.96 22.44 -21.13
N ALA A 34 1.69 21.97 -21.12
CA ALA A 34 1.35 20.59 -21.44
C ALA A 34 0.37 20.48 -22.64
N ALA A 35 0.31 21.49 -23.51
CA ALA A 35 -0.53 21.44 -24.71
C ALA A 35 -0.25 20.17 -25.54
N ASP A 36 -1.31 19.59 -26.11
CA ASP A 36 -1.32 18.35 -26.88
C ASP A 36 -0.97 17.05 -26.11
N LYS A 37 -0.63 17.12 -24.81
CA LYS A 37 -0.36 15.94 -24.00
C LYS A 37 -1.66 15.32 -23.46
N MET A 38 -1.59 14.00 -23.22
CA MET A 38 -2.66 13.26 -22.58
C MET A 38 -2.47 13.28 -21.06
N LEU A 39 -3.45 13.81 -20.34
CA LEU A 39 -3.56 13.70 -18.90
C LEU A 39 -4.54 12.57 -18.56
N TYR A 40 -4.14 11.69 -17.67
CA TYR A 40 -4.93 10.54 -17.24
C TYR A 40 -5.32 10.70 -15.78
N LEU A 41 -6.58 10.39 -15.48
CA LEU A 41 -7.03 10.07 -14.13
C LEU A 41 -6.97 8.55 -13.97
N GLU A 42 -6.25 8.08 -12.96
CA GLU A 42 -6.07 6.66 -12.69
C GLU A 42 -6.41 6.35 -11.22
N HIS A 43 -7.08 5.23 -11.01
CA HIS A 43 -7.38 4.68 -9.69
C HIS A 43 -6.25 3.73 -9.27
N THR A 44 -5.74 3.92 -8.07
CA THR A 44 -4.74 3.04 -7.45
C THR A 44 -5.44 1.96 -6.62
N SER A 45 -5.89 0.89 -7.27
CA SER A 45 -6.57 -0.23 -6.61
C SER A 45 -5.59 -1.17 -5.88
N LEU A 46 -6.12 -2.12 -5.12
CA LEU A 46 -5.29 -3.18 -4.50
C LEU A 46 -4.72 -4.17 -5.53
N GLU A 47 -5.36 -4.27 -6.70
CA GLU A 47 -4.97 -5.16 -7.80
C GLU A 47 -4.03 -4.47 -8.81
N GLY A 48 -3.89 -3.15 -8.72
CA GLY A 48 -3.04 -2.37 -9.61
C GLY A 48 -3.64 -1.03 -10.01
N ILE A 49 -3.06 -0.42 -11.03
CA ILE A 49 -3.48 0.88 -11.53
C ILE A 49 -4.51 0.70 -12.64
N VAL A 50 -5.66 1.33 -12.48
CA VAL A 50 -6.77 1.29 -13.44
C VAL A 50 -7.03 2.69 -13.99
N LYS A 51 -7.05 2.84 -15.31
CA LYS A 51 -7.44 4.08 -15.96
C LYS A 51 -8.94 4.35 -15.68
N VAL A 52 -9.24 5.52 -15.14
CA VAL A 52 -10.61 6.00 -14.92
C VAL A 52 -11.05 6.85 -16.11
N ASP A 53 -10.25 7.87 -16.47
CA ASP A 53 -10.57 8.82 -17.54
C ASP A 53 -9.28 9.39 -18.13
N SER A 54 -9.42 10.17 -19.22
CA SER A 54 -8.29 10.90 -19.82
C SER A 54 -8.77 12.07 -20.66
N VAL A 55 -7.97 13.13 -20.71
CA VAL A 55 -8.21 14.31 -21.53
C VAL A 55 -6.93 14.70 -22.27
N LYS A 56 -7.06 15.13 -23.51
CA LYS A 56 -5.99 15.79 -24.24
C LYS A 56 -6.01 17.27 -23.88
N LEU A 57 -4.94 17.76 -23.27
CA LEU A 57 -4.84 19.15 -22.83
C LEU A 57 -4.71 20.08 -24.06
N ASP A 58 -5.39 21.20 -23.99
CA ASP A 58 -5.25 22.31 -24.94
C ASP A 58 -4.21 23.34 -24.44
N GLU A 59 -4.10 24.48 -25.11
CA GLU A 59 -3.19 25.56 -24.74
C GLU A 59 -3.47 26.14 -23.36
N SER A 60 -4.74 26.09 -22.87
CA SER A 60 -5.10 26.53 -21.52
C SER A 60 -4.62 25.57 -20.44
N GLY A 61 -4.37 24.31 -20.79
CA GLY A 61 -4.02 23.23 -19.88
C GLY A 61 -5.12 22.90 -18.87
N THR A 62 -6.35 23.39 -19.08
CA THR A 62 -7.47 23.17 -18.16
C THR A 62 -8.00 21.73 -18.30
N PHE A 63 -8.29 21.12 -17.17
CA PHE A 63 -8.89 19.78 -17.14
C PHE A 63 -9.99 19.68 -16.09
N HIS A 64 -10.90 18.74 -16.32
CA HIS A 64 -11.95 18.36 -15.39
C HIS A 64 -12.25 16.87 -15.53
N PHE A 65 -12.20 16.16 -14.40
CA PHE A 65 -12.61 14.76 -14.27
C PHE A 65 -13.67 14.61 -13.18
N SER A 66 -14.45 13.56 -13.25
CA SER A 66 -15.40 13.19 -12.21
C SER A 66 -15.38 11.67 -12.05
N GLY A 67 -15.65 11.20 -10.82
CA GLY A 67 -15.73 9.78 -10.52
C GLY A 67 -16.77 9.50 -9.45
N ALA A 68 -17.27 8.28 -9.40
CA ALA A 68 -18.22 7.86 -8.39
C ALA A 68 -17.65 8.06 -6.97
N ARG A 69 -18.49 8.50 -6.04
CA ARG A 69 -18.11 8.65 -4.63
C ARG A 69 -17.61 7.31 -4.09
N PRO A 70 -16.41 7.23 -3.48
CA PRO A 70 -15.97 6.04 -2.79
C PRO A 70 -16.69 5.85 -1.45
N ASP A 71 -16.89 4.60 -1.03
CA ASP A 71 -17.49 4.26 0.28
C ASP A 71 -16.53 4.43 1.46
N SER A 72 -15.25 4.54 1.18
CA SER A 72 -14.15 4.74 2.12
C SER A 72 -13.04 5.52 1.44
N PRO A 73 -12.08 6.12 2.18
CA PRO A 73 -10.94 6.78 1.58
C PRO A 73 -10.24 5.91 0.54
N ASP A 74 -10.10 6.42 -0.67
CA ASP A 74 -9.50 5.71 -1.78
C ASP A 74 -8.47 6.59 -2.51
N PHE A 75 -7.59 5.97 -3.31
CA PHE A 75 -6.42 6.62 -3.85
C PHE A 75 -6.47 6.70 -5.37
N TYR A 76 -6.15 7.87 -5.85
CA TYR A 76 -6.10 8.19 -7.27
C TYR A 76 -4.79 8.88 -7.60
N ARG A 77 -4.49 8.96 -8.88
CA ARG A 77 -3.38 9.75 -9.38
C ARG A 77 -3.71 10.42 -10.71
N LEU A 78 -3.16 11.61 -10.90
CA LEU A 78 -3.03 12.20 -12.22
C LEU A 78 -1.70 11.75 -12.80
N ARG A 79 -1.71 11.26 -14.06
CA ARG A 79 -0.48 10.91 -14.78
C ARG A 79 -0.36 11.73 -16.05
N LEU A 80 0.79 12.36 -16.19
CA LEU A 80 1.23 13.06 -17.40
C LEU A 80 2.57 12.47 -17.83
N ASP A 81 2.62 11.83 -18.98
CA ASP A 81 3.78 11.04 -19.41
C ASP A 81 4.20 10.02 -18.32
N ASN A 82 5.44 10.15 -17.80
CA ASN A 82 5.98 9.30 -16.72
C ASN A 82 5.89 9.96 -15.34
N GLN A 83 5.28 11.14 -15.22
CA GLN A 83 5.14 11.86 -13.98
C GLN A 83 3.76 11.64 -13.37
N VAL A 84 3.67 11.59 -12.03
CA VAL A 84 2.42 11.34 -11.31
C VAL A 84 2.22 12.29 -10.15
N ILE A 85 0.98 12.70 -9.93
CA ILE A 85 0.51 13.39 -8.73
C ILE A 85 -0.46 12.45 -8.03
N ASN A 86 -0.11 11.98 -6.83
CA ASN A 86 -0.96 11.12 -6.01
C ASN A 86 -1.88 11.96 -5.12
N PHE A 87 -3.10 11.49 -4.93
CA PHE A 87 -4.07 12.10 -4.02
C PHE A 87 -5.07 11.06 -3.51
N SER A 88 -5.80 11.41 -2.46
CA SER A 88 -6.92 10.60 -1.95
C SER A 88 -8.24 11.32 -2.16
N VAL A 89 -9.30 10.53 -2.20
CA VAL A 89 -10.69 10.98 -2.19
C VAL A 89 -11.43 10.25 -1.08
N ASP A 90 -12.05 11.00 -0.19
CA ASP A 90 -12.78 10.43 0.95
C ASP A 90 -14.30 10.43 0.73
N SER A 91 -14.80 11.28 -0.19
CA SER A 91 -16.24 11.50 -0.40
C SER A 91 -16.52 12.14 -1.76
N THR A 92 -17.39 13.16 -1.78
CA THR A 92 -17.79 13.96 -2.95
C THR A 92 -17.00 15.27 -3.08
N GLU A 93 -15.81 15.31 -2.53
CA GLU A 93 -14.95 16.49 -2.54
C GLU A 93 -14.46 16.86 -3.95
N THR A 94 -14.06 18.10 -4.09
CA THR A 94 -13.34 18.57 -5.28
C THR A 94 -11.86 18.69 -4.94
N VAL A 95 -11.04 17.99 -5.71
CA VAL A 95 -9.58 18.10 -5.65
C VAL A 95 -9.12 19.04 -6.76
N THR A 96 -8.54 20.18 -6.39
CA THR A 96 -8.01 21.16 -7.34
C THR A 96 -6.50 21.05 -7.44
N VAL A 97 -5.98 20.89 -8.66
CA VAL A 97 -4.54 20.75 -8.92
C VAL A 97 -4.06 21.82 -9.88
N LYS A 98 -2.98 22.51 -9.53
CA LYS A 98 -2.25 23.45 -10.40
C LYS A 98 -0.82 22.94 -10.52
N ALA A 99 -0.36 22.67 -11.73
CA ALA A 99 0.96 22.15 -12.01
C ALA A 99 1.55 22.77 -13.28
N ASP A 100 2.85 22.59 -13.42
CA ASP A 100 3.59 22.86 -14.66
C ASP A 100 4.15 21.55 -15.21
N ASN A 101 4.17 21.38 -16.50
CA ASN A 101 4.67 20.16 -17.15
C ASN A 101 6.11 19.79 -16.74
N SER A 102 6.98 20.78 -16.52
CA SER A 102 8.38 20.54 -16.14
C SER A 102 8.56 20.04 -14.72
N GLY A 103 7.65 20.42 -13.83
CA GLY A 103 7.67 20.05 -12.40
C GLY A 103 6.42 19.29 -11.95
N PHE A 104 5.74 18.60 -12.84
CA PHE A 104 4.42 18.02 -12.62
C PHE A 104 4.35 17.18 -11.33
N ALA A 105 5.35 16.34 -11.07
CA ALA A 105 5.34 15.43 -9.93
C ALA A 105 5.77 16.07 -8.58
N THR A 106 6.43 17.24 -8.60
CA THR A 106 7.08 17.80 -7.40
C THR A 106 6.72 19.24 -7.10
N ALA A 107 6.44 20.05 -8.13
CA ALA A 107 6.20 21.49 -7.99
C ALA A 107 4.72 21.87 -8.22
N TYR A 108 3.78 20.97 -7.92
CA TYR A 108 2.36 21.22 -8.04
C TYR A 108 1.74 21.81 -6.77
N GLN A 109 0.59 22.42 -6.90
CA GLN A 109 -0.29 22.80 -5.79
C GLN A 109 -1.51 21.88 -5.78
N VAL A 110 -1.95 21.48 -4.59
CA VAL A 110 -3.16 20.67 -4.41
C VAL A 110 -4.00 21.26 -3.29
N GLU A 111 -5.29 21.43 -3.58
CA GLU A 111 -6.29 21.94 -2.66
C GLU A 111 -7.47 20.96 -2.61
N GLY A 112 -8.37 21.11 -1.63
CA GLY A 112 -9.58 20.32 -1.47
C GLY A 112 -9.62 19.50 -0.19
N SER A 113 -8.48 19.03 0.33
CA SER A 113 -8.43 18.34 1.64
C SER A 113 -7.06 18.41 2.30
N GLU A 114 -7.05 18.30 3.64
CA GLU A 114 -5.83 18.12 4.42
C GLU A 114 -5.06 16.85 3.99
N ASN A 115 -5.79 15.77 3.67
CA ASN A 115 -5.18 14.53 3.22
C ASN A 115 -4.29 14.75 2.00
N ASN A 116 -4.74 15.51 1.03
CA ASN A 116 -4.00 15.74 -0.22
C ASN A 116 -2.76 16.62 -0.02
N GLN A 117 -2.82 17.60 0.88
CA GLN A 117 -1.66 18.38 1.27
C GLN A 117 -0.61 17.50 1.96
N LYS A 118 -1.04 16.63 2.89
CA LYS A 118 -0.16 15.70 3.59
C LYS A 118 0.43 14.61 2.70
N ILE A 119 -0.34 14.11 1.71
CA ILE A 119 0.18 13.19 0.69
C ILE A 119 1.28 13.86 -0.14
N LYS A 120 1.07 15.12 -0.56
CA LYS A 120 2.11 15.88 -1.25
C LYS A 120 3.38 16.03 -0.40
N GLU A 121 3.25 16.41 0.89
CA GLU A 121 4.39 16.49 1.80
C GLU A 121 5.16 15.16 1.87
N LEU A 122 4.44 14.02 1.98
CA LEU A 122 5.04 12.68 2.01
C LEU A 122 5.76 12.34 0.70
N VAL A 123 5.19 12.68 -0.45
CA VAL A 123 5.83 12.49 -1.76
C VAL A 123 7.16 13.27 -1.83
N LEU A 124 7.16 14.52 -1.38
CA LEU A 124 8.37 15.36 -1.37
C LEU A 124 9.43 14.85 -0.38
N LEU A 125 9.01 14.38 0.80
CA LEU A 125 9.91 13.75 1.77
C LEU A 125 10.56 12.48 1.21
N GLN A 126 9.78 11.64 0.54
CA GLN A 126 10.29 10.42 -0.09
C GLN A 126 11.22 10.75 -1.26
N ALA A 127 10.89 11.73 -2.09
CA ALA A 127 11.77 12.18 -3.19
C ALA A 127 13.12 12.71 -2.66
N ASN A 128 13.12 13.46 -1.56
CA ASN A 128 14.33 13.93 -0.91
C ASN A 128 15.16 12.75 -0.36
N LEU A 129 14.53 11.77 0.29
CA LEU A 129 15.23 10.55 0.73
C LEU A 129 15.88 9.84 -0.46
N GLN A 130 15.14 9.66 -1.57
CA GLN A 130 15.65 9.02 -2.78
C GLN A 130 16.86 9.78 -3.35
N GLU A 131 16.82 11.12 -3.37
CA GLU A 131 17.93 11.94 -3.82
C GLU A 131 19.17 11.77 -2.93
N GLN A 132 18.99 11.76 -1.59
CA GLN A 132 20.10 11.56 -0.64
C GLN A 132 20.73 10.17 -0.81
N VAL A 133 19.91 9.14 -1.01
CA VAL A 133 20.38 7.77 -1.26
C VAL A 133 21.13 7.67 -2.59
N ASN A 134 20.66 8.34 -3.64
CA ASN A 134 21.35 8.38 -4.93
C ASN A 134 22.73 9.08 -4.79
N LYS A 135 22.79 10.20 -4.07
CA LYS A 135 24.08 10.90 -3.79
C LYS A 135 25.02 10.01 -2.98
N LEU A 136 24.51 9.30 -2.00
CA LEU A 136 25.30 8.35 -1.21
C LEU A 136 25.87 7.24 -2.10
N GLY A 137 25.09 6.69 -3.02
CA GLY A 137 25.55 5.68 -3.98
C GLY A 137 26.67 6.16 -4.92
N GLN A 138 26.77 7.49 -5.14
CA GLN A 138 27.79 8.11 -5.98
C GLN A 138 29.00 8.64 -5.20
N SER A 139 28.99 8.55 -3.85
CA SER A 139 29.97 9.21 -2.98
C SER A 139 31.35 8.57 -2.96
N GLY A 140 31.50 7.33 -3.47
CA GLY A 140 32.78 6.59 -3.41
C GLY A 140 33.19 6.15 -1.99
N LEU A 141 32.30 6.25 -1.00
CA LEU A 141 32.57 5.83 0.37
C LEU A 141 32.80 4.31 0.46
N PRO A 142 33.62 3.84 1.43
CA PRO A 142 33.73 2.42 1.74
C PRO A 142 32.35 1.80 2.02
N ALA A 143 32.12 0.55 1.55
CA ALA A 143 30.82 -0.11 1.60
C ALA A 143 30.18 -0.10 3.00
N GLY A 144 30.93 -0.34 4.08
CA GLY A 144 30.43 -0.29 5.46
C GLY A 144 29.94 1.10 5.86
N VAL A 145 30.68 2.15 5.53
CA VAL A 145 30.30 3.54 5.84
C VAL A 145 29.05 3.96 5.04
N ALA A 146 29.00 3.55 3.78
CA ALA A 146 27.83 3.81 2.93
C ALA A 146 26.58 3.11 3.47
N GLN A 147 26.71 1.84 3.93
CA GLN A 147 25.62 1.08 4.52
C GLN A 147 25.11 1.71 5.83
N ASP A 148 26.02 2.13 6.73
CA ASP A 148 25.63 2.80 7.98
C ASP A 148 24.93 4.13 7.72
N SER A 149 25.41 4.88 6.72
CA SER A 149 24.79 6.13 6.28
C SER A 149 23.40 5.92 5.71
N LEU A 150 23.22 4.90 4.85
CA LEU A 150 21.93 4.52 4.30
C LEU A 150 20.93 4.16 5.41
N PHE A 151 21.38 3.34 6.37
CA PHE A 151 20.56 2.94 7.51
C PHE A 151 20.13 4.15 8.34
N SER A 152 21.03 5.10 8.58
CA SER A 152 20.75 6.34 9.31
C SER A 152 19.72 7.21 8.57
N LEU A 153 19.85 7.38 7.25
CA LEU A 153 18.91 8.14 6.42
C LEU A 153 17.51 7.53 6.45
N VAL A 154 17.42 6.20 6.25
CA VAL A 154 16.14 5.49 6.26
C VAL A 154 15.47 5.55 7.64
N ASN A 155 16.23 5.39 8.73
CA ASN A 155 15.68 5.47 10.09
C ASN A 155 15.21 6.90 10.42
N ALA A 156 15.94 7.92 10.07
CA ALA A 156 15.53 9.32 10.28
C ALA A 156 14.21 9.61 9.53
N TYR A 157 14.09 9.15 8.28
CA TYR A 157 12.87 9.25 7.51
C TYR A 157 11.70 8.51 8.20
N LYS A 158 11.93 7.25 8.58
CA LYS A 158 10.90 6.44 9.27
C LYS A 158 10.42 7.08 10.55
N ASP A 159 11.32 7.63 11.35
CA ASP A 159 10.98 8.27 12.62
C ASP A 159 10.18 9.56 12.42
N GLN A 160 10.52 10.34 11.40
CA GLN A 160 9.75 11.54 11.02
C GLN A 160 8.33 11.14 10.56
N VAL A 161 8.22 10.16 9.67
CA VAL A 161 6.93 9.73 9.11
C VAL A 161 6.05 9.06 10.17
N LYS A 162 6.61 8.23 11.04
CA LYS A 162 5.89 7.63 12.18
C LYS A 162 5.25 8.70 13.06
N ARG A 163 6.04 9.70 13.50
CA ARG A 163 5.57 10.72 14.44
C ARG A 163 4.55 11.67 13.82
N ASN A 164 4.82 12.14 12.61
CA ASN A 164 4.08 13.27 12.04
C ASN A 164 2.88 12.84 11.18
N TYR A 165 2.84 11.58 10.72
CA TYR A 165 1.80 11.12 9.81
C TYR A 165 1.11 9.85 10.30
N ILE A 166 1.84 8.78 10.66
CA ILE A 166 1.24 7.48 10.97
C ILE A 166 0.55 7.50 12.34
N PHE A 167 1.28 7.85 13.39
CA PHE A 167 0.73 7.85 14.76
C PHE A 167 0.01 9.14 15.13
N ALA A 168 0.26 10.24 14.43
CA ALA A 168 -0.43 11.50 14.66
C ALA A 168 -1.93 11.41 14.34
N ALA A 169 -2.29 10.74 13.24
CA ALA A 169 -3.68 10.55 12.86
C ALA A 169 -3.85 9.26 12.03
N PRO A 170 -3.84 8.09 12.66
CA PRO A 170 -3.84 6.79 12.00
C PRO A 170 -5.12 6.48 11.21
N ASN A 171 -6.17 7.26 11.41
CA ASN A 171 -7.45 7.18 10.71
C ASN A 171 -7.52 7.98 9.40
N LYS A 172 -6.47 8.72 9.06
CA LYS A 172 -6.43 9.56 7.87
C LYS A 172 -5.87 8.81 6.65
N ALA A 173 -6.32 9.19 5.45
CA ALA A 173 -5.83 8.61 4.19
C ALA A 173 -4.32 8.76 4.02
N TYR A 174 -3.75 9.90 4.41
CA TYR A 174 -2.30 10.10 4.33
C TYR A 174 -1.49 9.16 5.24
N ALA A 175 -2.06 8.69 6.37
CA ALA A 175 -1.38 7.69 7.21
C ALA A 175 -1.31 6.32 6.50
N TYR A 176 -2.39 5.93 5.81
CA TYR A 176 -2.37 4.75 4.95
C TYR A 176 -1.34 4.91 3.83
N PHE A 177 -1.34 6.04 3.12
CA PHE A 177 -0.39 6.33 2.04
C PHE A 177 1.06 6.24 2.50
N ALA A 178 1.36 6.74 3.71
CA ALA A 178 2.69 6.71 4.30
C ALA A 178 3.27 5.29 4.48
N LEU A 179 2.42 4.29 4.76
CA LEU A 179 2.84 2.89 4.95
C LEU A 179 3.39 2.25 3.67
N PHE A 180 2.93 2.70 2.50
CA PHE A 180 3.22 2.06 1.21
C PHE A 180 4.26 2.80 0.38
N GLN A 181 4.96 3.76 0.97
CA GLN A 181 6.06 4.43 0.28
C GLN A 181 7.26 3.52 0.07
N GLN A 182 7.94 3.72 -1.03
CA GLN A 182 9.02 2.85 -1.49
C GLN A 182 10.34 3.63 -1.68
N LEU A 183 11.44 2.94 -1.50
CA LEU A 183 12.78 3.39 -1.84
C LEU A 183 13.43 2.34 -2.73
N ASN A 184 13.84 2.70 -3.95
CA ASN A 184 14.39 1.78 -4.94
C ASN A 184 13.50 0.55 -5.21
N GLY A 185 12.17 0.71 -5.17
CA GLY A 185 11.20 -0.37 -5.39
C GLY A 185 10.92 -1.26 -4.16
N TYR A 186 11.59 -1.04 -3.03
CA TYR A 186 11.34 -1.76 -1.77
C TYR A 186 10.51 -0.92 -0.82
N MET A 187 9.62 -1.54 -0.08
CA MET A 187 8.83 -0.85 0.95
C MET A 187 9.75 -0.28 2.03
N ILE A 188 9.56 1.00 2.38
CA ILE A 188 10.30 1.63 3.48
C ILE A 188 9.81 1.08 4.82
N PHE A 189 8.49 0.89 4.96
CA PHE A 189 7.88 0.21 6.10
C PHE A 189 7.50 -1.21 5.68
N ASP A 190 8.25 -2.21 6.16
CA ASP A 190 7.97 -3.61 5.83
C ASP A 190 7.43 -4.38 7.04
N PRO A 191 6.12 -4.61 7.11
CA PRO A 191 5.52 -5.33 8.22
C PRO A 191 5.87 -6.83 8.23
N LEU A 192 6.41 -7.39 7.13
CA LEU A 192 6.70 -8.80 7.06
C LEU A 192 8.05 -9.17 7.68
N THR A 193 8.96 -8.21 7.79
CA THR A 193 10.33 -8.42 8.30
C THR A 193 10.63 -7.61 9.56
N SER A 194 9.89 -6.54 9.85
CA SER A 194 10.14 -5.62 10.95
C SER A 194 8.98 -5.57 11.95
N LYS A 195 9.24 -6.01 13.18
CA LYS A 195 8.26 -5.92 14.28
C LYS A 195 7.83 -4.48 14.59
N GLU A 196 8.74 -3.51 14.43
CA GLU A 196 8.43 -2.09 14.63
C GLU A 196 7.52 -1.56 13.52
N ASP A 197 7.70 -2.03 12.29
CA ASP A 197 6.83 -1.65 11.19
C ASP A 197 5.43 -2.27 11.31
N VAL A 198 5.33 -3.50 11.86
CA VAL A 198 4.03 -4.09 12.20
C VAL A 198 3.20 -3.16 13.09
N LYS A 199 3.83 -2.45 14.05
CA LYS A 199 3.12 -1.51 14.93
C LYS A 199 2.52 -0.33 14.14
N CYS A 200 3.24 0.16 13.12
CA CYS A 200 2.76 1.23 12.24
C CYS A 200 1.52 0.77 11.46
N PHE A 201 1.62 -0.42 10.84
CA PHE A 201 0.50 -1.01 10.12
C PHE A 201 -0.69 -1.31 11.05
N ALA A 202 -0.45 -1.82 12.25
CA ALA A 202 -1.50 -2.13 13.23
C ALA A 202 -2.26 -0.89 13.70
N ALA A 203 -1.58 0.24 13.91
CA ALA A 203 -2.23 1.49 14.30
C ALA A 203 -3.23 1.95 13.22
N VAL A 204 -2.80 1.97 11.96
CA VAL A 204 -3.65 2.39 10.83
C VAL A 204 -4.75 1.35 10.57
N ALA A 205 -4.42 0.05 10.58
CA ALA A 205 -5.39 -1.02 10.38
C ALA A 205 -6.52 -0.98 11.40
N THR A 206 -6.20 -0.81 12.69
CA THR A 206 -7.21 -0.70 13.76
C THR A 206 -8.10 0.51 13.55
N SER A 207 -7.51 1.66 13.24
CA SER A 207 -8.27 2.91 13.04
C SER A 207 -9.19 2.84 11.83
N LEU A 208 -8.71 2.32 10.71
CA LEU A 208 -9.51 2.18 9.49
C LEU A 208 -10.59 1.10 9.63
N ASN A 209 -10.29 -0.02 10.29
CA ASN A 209 -11.28 -1.06 10.53
C ASN A 209 -12.45 -0.59 11.43
N ASN A 210 -12.18 0.30 12.37
CA ASN A 210 -13.22 0.89 13.20
C ASN A 210 -14.15 1.83 12.41
N LEU A 211 -13.61 2.55 11.43
CA LEU A 211 -14.38 3.50 10.62
C LEU A 211 -14.99 2.86 9.37
N TYR A 212 -14.26 1.94 8.74
CA TYR A 212 -14.60 1.33 7.45
C TYR A 212 -14.39 -0.19 7.50
N PRO A 213 -15.14 -0.95 8.33
CA PRO A 213 -14.91 -2.38 8.55
C PRO A 213 -15.11 -3.24 7.29
N HIS A 214 -15.91 -2.75 6.34
CA HIS A 214 -16.22 -3.45 5.10
C HIS A 214 -15.33 -3.06 3.92
N ALA A 215 -14.47 -2.04 4.08
CA ALA A 215 -13.58 -1.59 3.02
C ALA A 215 -12.48 -2.63 2.74
N ASP A 216 -12.22 -2.87 1.45
CA ASP A 216 -11.18 -3.82 1.03
C ASP A 216 -9.80 -3.43 1.54
N ARG A 217 -9.47 -2.14 1.57
CA ARG A 217 -8.21 -1.63 2.10
C ARG A 217 -8.06 -1.91 3.60
N SER A 218 -9.14 -1.78 4.37
CA SER A 218 -9.13 -2.10 5.80
C SER A 218 -8.85 -3.58 6.03
N ARG A 219 -9.53 -4.46 5.29
CA ARG A 219 -9.32 -5.91 5.37
C ARG A 219 -7.92 -6.32 4.91
N ASN A 220 -7.44 -5.75 3.80
CA ASN A 220 -6.09 -6.05 3.31
C ASN A 220 -5.02 -5.64 4.33
N LEU A 221 -5.13 -4.43 4.88
CA LEU A 221 -4.18 -3.94 5.88
C LEU A 221 -4.20 -4.80 7.16
N TYR A 222 -5.38 -5.19 7.62
CA TYR A 222 -5.53 -6.11 8.74
C TYR A 222 -4.83 -7.45 8.49
N ASN A 223 -5.02 -8.04 7.31
CA ASN A 223 -4.37 -9.29 6.92
C ASN A 223 -2.83 -9.15 6.87
N MET A 224 -2.32 -8.02 6.39
CA MET A 224 -0.88 -7.73 6.41
C MET A 224 -0.34 -7.67 7.84
N VAL A 225 -1.06 -7.07 8.77
CA VAL A 225 -0.69 -7.04 10.20
C VAL A 225 -0.63 -8.43 10.77
N ILE A 226 -1.66 -9.25 10.57
CA ILE A 226 -1.69 -10.64 11.08
C ILE A 226 -0.51 -11.45 10.53
N LYS A 227 -0.24 -11.35 9.22
CA LYS A 227 0.90 -12.01 8.60
C LYS A 227 2.22 -11.51 9.17
N GLY A 228 2.37 -10.20 9.33
CA GLY A 228 3.53 -9.57 9.94
C GLY A 228 3.78 -10.03 11.38
N MET A 229 2.73 -10.02 12.21
CA MET A 229 2.82 -10.52 13.59
C MET A 229 3.25 -11.99 13.65
N LYS A 230 2.77 -12.81 12.73
CA LYS A 230 3.19 -14.22 12.64
C LYS A 230 4.67 -14.34 12.25
N ASN A 231 5.11 -13.61 11.25
CA ASN A 231 6.48 -13.68 10.71
C ASN A 231 7.52 -13.11 11.68
N THR A 232 7.18 -12.02 12.39
CA THR A 232 8.10 -11.31 13.28
C THR A 232 8.01 -11.79 14.74
N ARG A 233 7.19 -12.81 15.01
CA ARG A 233 7.09 -13.41 16.34
C ARG A 233 8.39 -14.14 16.65
N THR A 234 9.11 -13.67 17.65
CA THR A 234 10.25 -14.42 18.20
C THR A 234 9.71 -15.76 18.70
N PRO A 235 10.24 -16.91 18.27
CA PRO A 235 9.86 -18.18 18.85
C PRO A 235 10.04 -18.08 20.36
N GLN A 236 8.96 -18.19 21.11
CA GLN A 236 9.11 -18.42 22.54
C GLN A 236 9.64 -19.84 22.67
N VAL A 237 10.94 -19.96 22.90
CA VAL A 237 11.48 -21.19 23.46
C VAL A 237 10.80 -21.31 24.82
N LYS A 238 9.73 -22.11 24.87
CA LYS A 238 9.25 -22.60 26.14
C LYS A 238 10.40 -23.48 26.62
N ASP A 239 11.11 -23.02 27.63
CA ASP A 239 11.92 -23.94 28.46
C ASP A 239 10.95 -24.99 28.99
N VAL A 240 10.86 -26.10 28.27
CA VAL A 240 10.16 -27.28 28.75
C VAL A 240 11.12 -27.90 29.76
N THR A 241 11.11 -27.36 30.97
CA THR A 241 11.68 -28.02 32.13
C THR A 241 10.80 -29.27 32.35
N LEU A 242 11.23 -30.37 31.75
CA LEU A 242 10.65 -31.67 32.09
C LEU A 242 10.97 -31.94 33.56
N PRO A 243 9.96 -32.25 34.40
CA PRO A 243 10.21 -32.68 35.77
C PRO A 243 11.19 -33.83 35.75
N ALA A 244 12.18 -33.83 36.65
CA ALA A 244 13.28 -34.81 36.67
C ALA A 244 12.78 -36.27 36.78
N ASP A 245 11.58 -36.48 37.31
CA ASP A 245 10.88 -37.76 37.41
C ASP A 245 10.30 -38.27 36.09
N LYS A 246 10.19 -37.40 35.08
CA LYS A 246 9.74 -37.73 33.71
C LYS A 246 10.87 -37.82 32.69
N ILE A 247 12.11 -37.57 33.10
CA ILE A 247 13.29 -37.86 32.30
C ILE A 247 13.53 -39.36 32.46
N GLN A 248 12.75 -40.20 31.79
CA GLN A 248 13.17 -41.57 31.53
C GLN A 248 14.36 -41.46 30.58
N GLU A 249 15.46 -42.17 30.91
CA GLU A 249 16.49 -42.41 29.90
C GLU A 249 15.78 -43.05 28.70
N ALA A 250 15.53 -42.23 27.70
CA ALA A 250 14.97 -42.71 26.44
C ALA A 250 16.02 -43.69 25.90
N SER A 251 15.70 -44.96 25.95
CA SER A 251 16.43 -45.94 25.17
C SER A 251 16.36 -45.45 23.74
N ILE A 252 17.51 -45.11 23.17
CA ILE A 252 17.60 -44.67 21.78
C ILE A 252 16.95 -45.81 20.98
N ILE A 253 15.81 -45.50 20.30
CA ILE A 253 15.25 -46.43 19.34
C ILE A 253 16.30 -46.58 18.26
N ASP A 254 16.92 -47.77 18.24
CA ASP A 254 18.00 -48.06 17.30
C ASP A 254 17.42 -48.29 15.93
N ILE A 255 17.60 -47.28 15.08
CA ILE A 255 17.17 -47.36 13.67
C ILE A 255 18.32 -47.96 12.88
N GLU A 256 18.08 -49.11 12.27
CA GLU A 256 19.04 -49.82 11.41
C GLU A 256 18.66 -49.57 9.93
N LEU A 257 19.57 -48.95 9.17
CA LEU A 257 19.41 -48.66 7.75
C LEU A 257 20.62 -49.14 6.96
N LYS A 258 20.37 -49.61 5.72
CA LYS A 258 21.44 -49.94 4.77
C LYS A 258 21.73 -48.76 3.84
N ASP A 259 23.00 -48.45 3.62
CA ASP A 259 23.43 -47.51 2.63
C ASP A 259 23.33 -48.11 1.19
N LEU A 260 23.61 -47.30 0.18
CA LEU A 260 23.54 -47.69 -1.24
C LEU A 260 24.50 -48.85 -1.59
N ASN A 261 25.51 -49.13 -0.73
CA ASN A 261 26.47 -50.20 -0.88
C ASN A 261 26.07 -51.46 -0.09
N GLY A 262 24.89 -51.44 0.53
CA GLY A 262 24.38 -52.54 1.34
C GLY A 262 24.96 -52.65 2.74
N LYS A 263 25.80 -51.69 3.19
CA LYS A 263 26.37 -51.67 4.53
C LYS A 263 25.33 -51.17 5.52
N THR A 264 25.13 -51.88 6.61
CA THR A 264 24.24 -51.54 7.69
C THR A 264 24.86 -50.47 8.60
N HIS A 265 24.07 -49.42 8.88
CA HIS A 265 24.39 -48.36 9.84
C HIS A 265 23.29 -48.31 10.89
N ARG A 266 23.70 -48.11 12.15
CA ARG A 266 22.82 -48.01 13.31
C ARG A 266 22.89 -46.60 13.90
N LEU A 267 21.75 -46.09 14.36
CA LEU A 267 21.70 -44.78 15.02
C LEU A 267 22.57 -44.78 16.30
N THR A 268 22.66 -45.92 16.96
CA THR A 268 23.52 -46.12 18.15
C THR A 268 25.03 -46.00 17.87
N ASP A 269 25.49 -46.19 16.61
CA ASP A 269 26.88 -46.03 16.20
C ASP A 269 27.31 -44.55 16.21
N LEU A 270 26.30 -43.64 16.26
CA LEU A 270 26.52 -42.20 16.30
C LEU A 270 26.45 -41.62 17.71
N LYS A 271 26.47 -42.45 18.73
CA LYS A 271 26.44 -42.01 20.15
C LYS A 271 27.55 -40.99 20.43
N GLY A 272 27.19 -39.86 21.03
CA GLY A 272 28.09 -38.73 21.30
C GLY A 272 28.26 -37.72 20.17
N LYS A 273 27.56 -37.90 19.04
CA LYS A 273 27.51 -36.94 17.92
C LYS A 273 26.15 -36.27 17.86
N VAL A 274 26.10 -35.05 17.34
CA VAL A 274 24.84 -34.40 16.98
C VAL A 274 24.39 -34.94 15.62
N VAL A 275 23.20 -35.53 15.56
CA VAL A 275 22.64 -36.15 14.36
C VAL A 275 21.40 -35.37 13.92
N LEU A 276 21.40 -34.89 12.67
CA LEU A 276 20.22 -34.34 12.01
C LEU A 276 19.62 -35.44 11.12
N ILE A 277 18.37 -35.80 11.38
CA ILE A 277 17.62 -36.75 10.54
C ILE A 277 16.64 -35.95 9.68
N ASP A 278 16.76 -36.06 8.35
CA ASP A 278 15.86 -35.46 7.37
C ASP A 278 15.03 -36.57 6.71
N PHE A 279 13.68 -36.38 6.74
CA PHE A 279 12.74 -37.29 6.10
C PHE A 279 12.23 -36.63 4.83
N THR A 280 12.73 -37.08 3.68
CA THR A 280 12.25 -36.62 2.37
C THR A 280 11.40 -37.72 1.70
N ALA A 281 10.20 -37.34 1.26
CA ALA A 281 9.38 -38.19 0.41
C ALA A 281 9.48 -37.69 -1.03
N TYR A 282 9.92 -38.55 -1.92
CA TYR A 282 9.83 -38.30 -3.36
C TYR A 282 8.48 -38.84 -3.83
N SER A 283 7.60 -37.92 -4.31
CA SER A 283 6.34 -38.26 -4.99
C SER A 283 6.55 -38.30 -6.49
#